data_c4b0583b35e55a340a7a80260a146d16
#
_entry.id   c4b0583b35e55a340a7a80260a146d16
#
_cell.length_a   1.000
_cell.length_b   1.000
_cell.length_c   1.000
_cell.angle_alpha   90.00
_cell.angle_beta   90.00
_cell.angle_gamma   90.00
#
_symmetry.space_group_name_H-M   'P 1'
#
loop_
_entity.id
_entity.type
_entity.pdbx_description
1 polymer ?
#
loop_
_entity_poly.entity_id
_entity_poly.type
_entity_poly.pdbx_seq_one_letter_code
_entity_poly.pdbx_strand_id
1 'polypeptide(L)'
;MVRAPVRLPAAPRRWSIARGLHDGLRVPVGLFAVAASVVLLAAGCRRPDTVALRKQTRLMMDTYVTIQATGPTRTADKAIEAAFRRLEEISHKFNFLDSTSPVHAFNVDNVPLTDPEVVEVVQAAVAVSEASGGAFDITVRPLVELWGFYGDHPSVPSQRAIDSCLKMVGYKNLGVEPGRVTKRRPDVTIDLGGIAKGYALREAARVLRAGGVDSALIDLGGDVYAIGKKGGKNWKVGVRNPRGDGVVGITAVSNLSVVTSGDYERYFWGKGSGVRGQGSGADSVRYCHIIDPATGWPPRGMISTTVVMRDPLTAQGWSKILFLRGTAALPLVEKTGGMEAILIDDSMKAFCTPGLVSTLDSALLNGITIPPAGK
;
A
#
# COMPACT_ATOMS: atom_id res chain seq x y z
N MET A 1 -50.83 20.97 2.92
CA MET A 1 -50.21 22.17 2.35
C MET A 1 -49.67 21.83 0.96
N VAL A 2 -50.38 22.30 -0.04
CA VAL A 2 -50.17 22.01 -1.48
C VAL A 2 -49.16 23.05 -1.98
N ARG A 3 -48.06 22.63 -2.59
CA ARG A 3 -47.15 23.52 -3.33
C ARG A 3 -47.45 23.49 -4.83
N ALA A 4 -47.67 24.69 -5.37
CA ALA A 4 -47.99 24.99 -6.76
C ALA A 4 -46.81 24.72 -7.75
N PRO A 5 -47.08 24.49 -9.01
CA PRO A 5 -46.06 24.18 -10.01
C PRO A 5 -45.39 25.45 -10.57
N VAL A 6 -44.08 25.35 -10.80
CA VAL A 6 -43.21 26.37 -11.43
C VAL A 6 -43.38 26.30 -12.95
N ARG A 7 -43.75 27.43 -13.55
CA ARG A 7 -43.84 27.63 -15.03
C ARG A 7 -42.45 27.85 -15.62
N LEU A 8 -42.16 27.16 -16.71
CA LEU A 8 -41.02 27.39 -17.58
C LEU A 8 -41.31 28.54 -18.57
N PRO A 9 -40.33 29.38 -18.93
CA PRO A 9 -40.50 30.43 -19.92
C PRO A 9 -40.40 29.92 -21.36
N ALA A 10 -41.15 30.60 -22.26
CA ALA A 10 -41.33 30.29 -23.67
C ALA A 10 -40.09 30.55 -24.53
N ALA A 11 -39.94 29.78 -25.59
CA ALA A 11 -38.91 29.88 -26.62
C ALA A 11 -39.09 31.10 -27.52
N PRO A 12 -38.00 31.74 -27.98
CA PRO A 12 -38.11 32.85 -28.91
C PRO A 12 -38.26 32.43 -30.37
N ARG A 13 -39.00 33.26 -31.11
CA ARG A 13 -39.47 33.12 -32.48
C ARG A 13 -38.33 33.02 -33.52
N ARG A 14 -38.57 32.21 -34.54
CA ARG A 14 -37.81 32.13 -35.79
C ARG A 14 -37.90 33.48 -36.56
N TRP A 15 -36.75 33.97 -37.00
CA TRP A 15 -36.66 35.04 -37.99
C TRP A 15 -36.30 34.42 -39.34
N SER A 16 -37.14 34.70 -40.34
CA SER A 16 -36.88 34.41 -41.74
C SER A 16 -36.00 35.52 -42.34
N ILE A 17 -34.91 35.16 -43.00
CA ILE A 17 -34.07 36.09 -43.74
C ILE A 17 -34.30 35.90 -45.23
N ALA A 18 -34.73 36.97 -45.85
CA ALA A 18 -34.94 37.12 -47.26
C ALA A 18 -33.62 37.14 -48.05
N ARG A 19 -33.71 36.64 -49.30
CA ARG A 19 -32.65 36.68 -50.32
C ARG A 19 -32.41 38.11 -50.79
N GLY A 20 -31.12 38.49 -50.86
CA GLY A 20 -30.69 39.75 -51.50
C GLY A 20 -29.23 39.67 -51.93
N LEU A 21 -29.07 39.55 -53.24
CA LEU A 21 -28.11 40.10 -54.16
C LEU A 21 -26.59 40.05 -53.90
N HIS A 22 -25.93 39.53 -54.92
CA HIS A 22 -24.51 39.58 -55.26
C HIS A 22 -23.95 41.01 -55.18
N ASP A 23 -22.88 41.18 -54.38
CA ASP A 23 -21.85 42.14 -54.65
C ASP A 23 -20.50 41.60 -54.17
N GLY A 24 -19.55 41.61 -55.09
CA GLY A 24 -18.22 41.05 -54.94
C GLY A 24 -17.36 41.86 -53.96
N LEU A 25 -17.18 41.36 -52.75
CA LEU A 25 -16.17 41.87 -51.79
C LEU A 25 -14.80 41.28 -52.14
N ARG A 26 -13.96 42.10 -52.76
CA ARG A 26 -12.52 41.87 -52.86
C ARG A 26 -11.93 41.99 -51.45
N VAL A 27 -11.66 40.86 -50.81
CA VAL A 27 -10.95 40.81 -49.52
C VAL A 27 -9.48 41.12 -49.80
N PRO A 28 -8.88 42.16 -49.18
CA PRO A 28 -7.48 42.51 -49.42
C PRO A 28 -6.58 41.38 -48.86
N VAL A 29 -5.65 40.90 -49.68
CA VAL A 29 -4.66 39.82 -49.40
C VAL A 29 -3.88 40.05 -48.11
N GLY A 30 -3.83 41.29 -47.61
CA GLY A 30 -3.18 41.64 -46.34
C GLY A 30 -3.83 41.08 -45.09
N LEU A 31 -5.15 40.77 -45.08
CA LEU A 31 -5.82 40.24 -43.90
C LEU A 31 -5.49 38.76 -43.64
N PHE A 32 -5.22 37.99 -44.69
CA PHE A 32 -4.82 36.58 -44.55
C PHE A 32 -3.39 36.42 -43.99
N ALA A 33 -2.50 37.36 -44.29
CA ALA A 33 -1.13 37.32 -43.78
C ALA A 33 -1.07 37.63 -42.26
N VAL A 34 -1.93 38.56 -41.77
CA VAL A 34 -1.99 38.88 -40.33
C VAL A 34 -2.65 37.74 -39.54
N ALA A 35 -3.72 37.11 -40.06
CA ALA A 35 -4.36 35.97 -39.41
C ALA A 35 -3.44 34.73 -39.33
N ALA A 36 -2.67 34.46 -40.40
CA ALA A 36 -1.68 33.38 -40.40
C ALA A 36 -0.52 33.63 -39.42
N SER A 37 -0.07 34.91 -39.29
CA SER A 37 0.98 35.27 -38.33
C SER A 37 0.52 35.17 -36.87
N VAL A 38 -0.73 35.49 -36.56
CA VAL A 38 -1.30 35.36 -35.22
C VAL A 38 -1.49 33.87 -34.84
N VAL A 39 -1.88 33.02 -35.80
CA VAL A 39 -1.99 31.56 -35.57
C VAL A 39 -0.63 30.93 -35.39
N LEU A 40 0.40 31.35 -36.12
CA LEU A 40 1.78 30.87 -35.94
C LEU A 40 2.42 31.35 -34.64
N LEU A 41 2.11 32.57 -34.17
CA LEU A 41 2.56 33.06 -32.86
C LEU A 41 1.85 32.39 -31.69
N ALA A 42 0.57 31.98 -31.83
CA ALA A 42 -0.15 31.22 -30.84
C ALA A 42 0.32 29.74 -30.75
N ALA A 43 0.85 29.17 -31.85
CA ALA A 43 1.43 27.84 -31.86
C ALA A 43 2.86 27.77 -31.29
N GLY A 44 3.56 28.93 -31.19
CA GLY A 44 4.99 29.01 -30.84
C GLY A 44 5.30 29.14 -29.34
N CYS A 45 4.31 29.40 -28.48
CA CYS A 45 4.54 29.57 -27.02
C CYS A 45 4.21 28.33 -26.19
N ARG A 46 4.56 27.14 -26.64
CA ARG A 46 4.70 26.02 -25.68
C ARG A 46 6.00 26.26 -24.92
N ARG A 47 5.89 26.81 -23.69
CA ARG A 47 7.03 26.82 -22.75
C ARG A 47 7.62 25.44 -22.74
N PRO A 48 8.96 25.29 -22.88
CA PRO A 48 9.59 23.98 -22.79
C PRO A 48 9.20 23.32 -21.46
N ASP A 49 8.86 22.05 -21.51
CA ASP A 49 8.47 21.28 -20.32
C ASP A 49 9.74 21.08 -19.48
N THR A 50 9.88 21.86 -18.41
CA THR A 50 11.09 21.84 -17.57
C THR A 50 11.14 20.55 -16.78
N VAL A 51 12.32 19.91 -16.72
CA VAL A 51 12.56 18.74 -15.86
C VAL A 51 12.63 19.23 -14.41
N ALA A 52 11.76 18.69 -13.57
CA ALA A 52 11.71 19.03 -12.15
C ALA A 52 11.27 17.83 -11.31
N LEU A 53 11.57 17.89 -10.00
CA LEU A 53 10.97 17.00 -9.03
C LEU A 53 9.56 17.48 -8.72
N ARG A 54 8.59 16.64 -9.02
CA ARG A 54 7.18 16.83 -8.65
C ARG A 54 6.87 15.98 -7.43
N LYS A 55 6.08 16.51 -6.48
CA LYS A 55 5.65 15.81 -5.27
C LYS A 55 4.20 16.12 -5.00
N GLN A 56 3.39 15.08 -4.80
CA GLN A 56 2.01 15.19 -4.36
C GLN A 56 1.76 14.21 -3.22
N THR A 57 0.87 14.60 -2.30
CA THR A 57 0.45 13.78 -1.15
C THR A 57 -1.06 13.77 -1.04
N ARG A 58 -1.66 12.60 -0.82
CA ARG A 58 -3.10 12.42 -0.59
C ARG A 58 -3.33 11.49 0.59
N LEU A 59 -4.45 11.70 1.29
CA LEU A 59 -4.95 10.76 2.29
C LEU A 59 -5.79 9.70 1.56
N MET A 60 -5.37 8.44 1.60
CA MET A 60 -6.08 7.29 0.99
C MET A 60 -5.57 5.99 1.60
N MET A 61 -6.36 4.92 1.54
CA MET A 61 -6.02 3.62 2.16
C MET A 61 -5.65 3.75 3.65
N ASP A 62 -6.38 4.62 4.39
CA ASP A 62 -6.16 4.96 5.81
C ASP A 62 -4.77 5.51 6.15
N THR A 63 -4.08 6.10 5.17
CA THR A 63 -2.73 6.65 5.37
C THR A 63 -2.41 7.78 4.40
N TYR A 64 -1.29 8.46 4.63
CA TYR A 64 -0.76 9.42 3.64
C TYR A 64 0.00 8.68 2.55
N VAL A 65 -0.39 8.93 1.31
CA VAL A 65 0.32 8.46 0.12
C VAL A 65 1.03 9.62 -0.53
N THR A 66 2.35 9.52 -0.65
CA THR A 66 3.20 10.52 -1.29
C THR A 66 3.85 9.93 -2.54
N ILE A 67 3.69 10.59 -3.68
CA ILE A 67 4.40 10.26 -4.91
C ILE A 67 5.33 11.41 -5.26
N GLN A 68 6.63 11.09 -5.41
CA GLN A 68 7.65 11.98 -5.93
C GLN A 68 8.12 11.44 -7.29
N ALA A 69 8.14 12.26 -8.32
CA ALA A 69 8.59 11.87 -9.66
C ALA A 69 9.49 12.95 -10.26
N THR A 70 10.58 12.55 -10.89
CA THR A 70 11.48 13.45 -11.61
C THR A 70 11.27 13.26 -13.12
N GLY A 71 11.05 14.35 -13.83
CA GLY A 71 10.82 14.31 -15.28
C GLY A 71 10.28 15.63 -15.80
N PRO A 72 9.91 15.69 -17.11
CA PRO A 72 9.18 16.82 -17.66
C PRO A 72 7.92 17.09 -16.84
N THR A 73 7.72 18.31 -16.40
CA THR A 73 6.71 18.68 -15.38
C THR A 73 5.31 18.18 -15.73
N ARG A 74 4.87 18.40 -16.98
CA ARG A 74 3.53 17.99 -17.44
C ARG A 74 3.39 16.46 -17.50
N THR A 75 4.43 15.77 -17.93
CA THR A 75 4.48 14.31 -17.99
C THR A 75 4.41 13.73 -16.58
N ALA A 76 5.25 14.22 -15.68
CA ALA A 76 5.28 13.79 -14.29
C ALA A 76 3.93 14.04 -13.57
N ASP A 77 3.34 15.23 -13.72
CA ASP A 77 2.05 15.57 -13.10
C ASP A 77 0.93 14.65 -13.62
N LYS A 78 0.84 14.41 -14.93
CA LYS A 78 -0.16 13.49 -15.51
C LYS A 78 0.02 12.04 -15.01
N ALA A 79 1.26 11.57 -14.95
CA ALA A 79 1.56 10.23 -14.49
C ALA A 79 1.24 10.06 -12.99
N ILE A 80 1.55 11.05 -12.15
CA ILE A 80 1.19 11.07 -10.73
C ILE A 80 -0.34 11.03 -10.56
N GLU A 81 -1.09 11.84 -11.29
CA GLU A 81 -2.56 11.83 -11.26
C GLU A 81 -3.13 10.46 -11.67
N ALA A 82 -2.58 9.85 -12.71
CA ALA A 82 -2.99 8.52 -13.15
C ALA A 82 -2.67 7.44 -12.08
N ALA A 83 -1.52 7.55 -11.42
CA ALA A 83 -1.14 6.65 -10.33
C ALA A 83 -2.09 6.79 -9.12
N PHE A 84 -2.46 8.01 -8.73
CA PHE A 84 -3.43 8.21 -7.65
C PHE A 84 -4.82 7.65 -7.99
N ARG A 85 -5.33 7.85 -9.21
CA ARG A 85 -6.59 7.21 -9.64
C ARG A 85 -6.51 5.68 -9.56
N ARG A 86 -5.38 5.12 -9.99
CA ARG A 86 -5.17 3.67 -9.90
C ARG A 86 -5.17 3.15 -8.45
N LEU A 87 -4.54 3.90 -7.54
CA LEU A 87 -4.55 3.58 -6.10
C LEU A 87 -5.96 3.65 -5.51
N GLU A 88 -6.79 4.60 -5.95
CA GLU A 88 -8.19 4.73 -5.53
C GLU A 88 -9.03 3.51 -5.98
N GLU A 89 -8.89 3.08 -7.23
CA GLU A 89 -9.53 1.86 -7.76
C GLU A 89 -9.15 0.63 -6.93
N ILE A 90 -7.86 0.47 -6.61
CA ILE A 90 -7.35 -0.64 -5.79
C ILE A 90 -7.90 -0.57 -4.37
N SER A 91 -7.89 0.62 -3.76
CA SER A 91 -8.42 0.85 -2.42
C SER A 91 -9.86 0.39 -2.29
N HIS A 92 -10.70 0.80 -3.26
CA HIS A 92 -12.10 0.40 -3.32
C HIS A 92 -12.26 -1.12 -3.51
N LYS A 93 -11.57 -1.69 -4.48
CA LYS A 93 -11.66 -3.10 -4.84
C LYS A 93 -11.26 -4.06 -3.71
N PHE A 94 -10.25 -3.70 -2.91
CA PHE A 94 -9.71 -4.56 -1.86
C PHE A 94 -10.30 -4.28 -0.46
N ASN A 95 -11.17 -3.28 -0.35
CA ASN A 95 -11.80 -2.91 0.91
C ASN A 95 -12.97 -3.84 1.25
N PHE A 96 -12.80 -4.71 2.23
CA PHE A 96 -13.87 -5.61 2.67
C PHE A 96 -15.02 -4.90 3.39
N LEU A 97 -14.86 -3.64 3.81
CA LEU A 97 -15.92 -2.80 4.40
C LEU A 97 -16.81 -2.16 3.33
N ASP A 98 -16.34 -2.08 2.08
CA ASP A 98 -17.09 -1.53 0.98
C ASP A 98 -18.04 -2.58 0.40
N SER A 99 -19.33 -2.36 0.58
CA SER A 99 -20.39 -3.30 0.15
C SER A 99 -20.41 -3.61 -1.35
N THR A 100 -19.72 -2.80 -2.16
CA THR A 100 -19.63 -2.99 -3.62
C THR A 100 -18.35 -3.71 -4.05
N SER A 101 -17.44 -3.95 -3.10
CA SER A 101 -16.17 -4.62 -3.41
C SER A 101 -16.34 -6.14 -3.57
N PRO A 102 -15.54 -6.79 -4.43
CA PRO A 102 -15.56 -8.25 -4.55
C PRO A 102 -15.10 -8.95 -3.26
N VAL A 103 -14.27 -8.31 -2.44
CA VAL A 103 -13.82 -8.87 -1.16
C VAL A 103 -14.95 -8.85 -0.13
N HIS A 104 -15.79 -7.82 -0.14
CA HIS A 104 -17.02 -7.79 0.68
C HIS A 104 -17.98 -8.92 0.29
N ALA A 105 -18.31 -9.02 -0.99
CA ALA A 105 -19.20 -10.07 -1.51
C ALA A 105 -18.66 -11.49 -1.19
N PHE A 106 -17.35 -11.70 -1.29
CA PHE A 106 -16.72 -12.94 -0.86
C PHE A 106 -16.92 -13.18 0.64
N ASN A 107 -16.69 -12.19 1.47
CA ASN A 107 -16.75 -12.33 2.93
C ASN A 107 -18.18 -12.55 3.45
N VAL A 108 -19.15 -11.79 2.92
CA VAL A 108 -20.53 -11.72 3.45
C VAL A 108 -21.47 -12.65 2.70
N ASP A 109 -21.45 -12.60 1.35
CA ASP A 109 -22.42 -13.28 0.50
C ASP A 109 -21.92 -14.64 -0.02
N ASN A 110 -20.69 -15.04 0.36
CA ASN A 110 -20.01 -16.25 -0.12
C ASN A 110 -19.84 -16.32 -1.65
N VAL A 111 -19.81 -15.17 -2.32
CA VAL A 111 -19.57 -15.08 -3.76
C VAL A 111 -18.09 -15.41 -4.04
N PRO A 112 -17.79 -16.34 -4.95
CA PRO A 112 -16.40 -16.63 -5.35
C PRO A 112 -15.70 -15.40 -5.91
N LEU A 113 -14.42 -15.24 -5.59
CA LEU A 113 -13.58 -14.21 -6.22
C LEU A 113 -13.25 -14.64 -7.65
N THR A 114 -13.53 -13.77 -8.60
CA THR A 114 -13.21 -13.95 -10.04
C THR A 114 -12.55 -12.71 -10.63
N ASP A 115 -12.50 -11.59 -9.88
CA ASP A 115 -11.74 -10.42 -10.31
C ASP A 115 -10.25 -10.78 -10.41
N PRO A 116 -9.60 -10.61 -11.58
CA PRO A 116 -8.23 -11.09 -11.80
C PRO A 116 -7.22 -10.51 -10.83
N GLU A 117 -7.39 -9.26 -10.40
CA GLU A 117 -6.46 -8.58 -9.50
C GLU A 117 -6.61 -9.08 -8.07
N VAL A 118 -7.84 -9.29 -7.62
CA VAL A 118 -8.11 -9.84 -6.28
C VAL A 118 -7.63 -11.29 -6.21
N VAL A 119 -7.88 -12.07 -7.26
CA VAL A 119 -7.40 -13.46 -7.37
C VAL A 119 -5.87 -13.50 -7.32
N GLU A 120 -5.17 -12.64 -8.08
CA GLU A 120 -3.71 -12.55 -8.06
C GLU A 120 -3.18 -12.27 -6.65
N VAL A 121 -3.76 -11.29 -5.95
CA VAL A 121 -3.33 -10.94 -4.59
C VAL A 121 -3.59 -12.07 -3.60
N VAL A 122 -4.72 -12.76 -3.70
CA VAL A 122 -5.01 -13.92 -2.84
C VAL A 122 -4.08 -15.08 -3.15
N GLN A 123 -3.77 -15.36 -4.42
CA GLN A 123 -2.78 -16.37 -4.81
C GLN A 123 -1.40 -16.07 -4.24
N ALA A 124 -0.93 -14.81 -4.36
CA ALA A 124 0.32 -14.38 -3.77
C ALA A 124 0.32 -14.52 -2.24
N ALA A 125 -0.79 -14.16 -1.58
CA ALA A 125 -0.96 -14.30 -0.14
C ALA A 125 -0.89 -15.76 0.31
N VAL A 126 -1.54 -16.67 -0.41
CA VAL A 126 -1.51 -18.11 -0.13
C VAL A 126 -0.11 -18.68 -0.34
N ALA A 127 0.59 -18.28 -1.40
CA ALA A 127 1.98 -18.71 -1.62
C ALA A 127 2.91 -18.25 -0.48
N VAL A 128 2.74 -17.03 0.03
CA VAL A 128 3.47 -16.53 1.21
C VAL A 128 3.08 -17.31 2.48
N SER A 129 1.79 -17.66 2.63
CA SER A 129 1.32 -18.49 3.74
C SER A 129 1.96 -19.88 3.71
N GLU A 130 2.04 -20.51 2.55
CA GLU A 130 2.69 -21.82 2.36
C GLU A 130 4.19 -21.76 2.66
N ALA A 131 4.89 -20.77 2.12
CA ALA A 131 6.33 -20.57 2.33
C ALA A 131 6.69 -20.34 3.80
N SER A 132 5.76 -19.78 4.59
CA SER A 132 5.95 -19.47 6.02
C SER A 132 5.37 -20.52 6.98
N GLY A 133 4.76 -21.61 6.47
CA GLY A 133 4.05 -22.57 7.28
C GLY A 133 2.84 -21.97 8.01
N GLY A 134 2.19 -20.97 7.39
CA GLY A 134 1.01 -20.29 7.92
C GLY A 134 1.31 -19.16 8.90
N ALA A 135 2.54 -18.67 8.98
CA ALA A 135 2.84 -17.51 9.82
C ALA A 135 2.17 -16.22 9.27
N PHE A 136 2.07 -16.09 7.96
CA PHE A 136 1.23 -15.10 7.31
C PHE A 136 -0.09 -15.76 6.87
N ASP A 137 -1.23 -15.14 7.17
CA ASP A 137 -2.53 -15.67 6.79
C ASP A 137 -3.57 -14.55 6.62
N ILE A 138 -4.12 -14.41 5.43
CA ILE A 138 -5.14 -13.39 5.14
C ILE A 138 -6.52 -13.74 5.73
N THR A 139 -6.71 -14.96 6.23
CA THR A 139 -7.95 -15.36 6.91
C THR A 139 -7.98 -14.95 8.39
N VAL A 140 -6.99 -14.20 8.87
CA VAL A 140 -6.86 -13.72 10.25
C VAL A 140 -7.94 -12.70 10.64
N ARG A 141 -8.77 -12.23 9.69
CA ARG A 141 -9.78 -11.19 9.89
C ARG A 141 -10.64 -11.36 11.16
N PRO A 142 -11.20 -12.53 11.50
CA PRO A 142 -12.02 -12.70 12.71
C PRO A 142 -11.26 -12.38 14.01
N LEU A 143 -9.96 -12.64 14.04
CA LEU A 143 -9.11 -12.30 15.19
C LEU A 143 -8.89 -10.78 15.27
N VAL A 144 -8.55 -10.11 14.15
CA VAL A 144 -8.34 -8.66 14.11
C VAL A 144 -9.61 -7.91 14.54
N GLU A 145 -10.78 -8.42 14.12
CA GLU A 145 -12.10 -7.90 14.53
C GLU A 145 -12.37 -8.13 16.03
N LEU A 146 -12.09 -9.32 16.54
CA LEU A 146 -12.22 -9.66 17.96
C LEU A 146 -11.36 -8.77 18.86
N TRP A 147 -10.14 -8.42 18.44
CA TRP A 147 -9.26 -7.49 19.13
C TRP A 147 -9.71 -6.03 19.02
N GLY A 148 -10.71 -5.72 18.15
CA GLY A 148 -11.26 -4.38 17.95
C GLY A 148 -10.42 -3.45 17.09
N PHE A 149 -9.45 -3.96 16.31
CA PHE A 149 -8.55 -3.12 15.50
C PHE A 149 -9.20 -2.49 14.25
N TYR A 150 -10.43 -2.87 13.90
CA TYR A 150 -11.22 -2.19 12.87
C TYR A 150 -12.11 -1.07 13.41
N GLY A 151 -12.21 -0.93 14.74
CA GLY A 151 -12.98 0.09 15.43
C GLY A 151 -12.13 0.97 16.35
N ASP A 152 -12.81 1.81 17.12
CA ASP A 152 -12.19 2.80 18.01
C ASP A 152 -11.94 2.29 19.44
N HIS A 153 -12.37 1.06 19.75
CA HIS A 153 -12.33 0.51 21.12
C HIS A 153 -11.62 -0.86 21.17
N PRO A 154 -10.33 -0.93 20.83
CA PRO A 154 -9.60 -2.19 20.92
C PRO A 154 -9.47 -2.62 22.38
N SER A 155 -9.59 -3.93 22.62
CA SER A 155 -9.54 -4.52 23.96
C SER A 155 -8.94 -5.92 23.91
N VAL A 156 -8.44 -6.39 25.08
CA VAL A 156 -7.89 -7.74 25.21
C VAL A 156 -9.04 -8.75 25.29
N PRO A 157 -9.20 -9.65 24.31
CA PRO A 157 -10.26 -10.64 24.31
C PRO A 157 -10.00 -11.75 25.36
N SER A 158 -11.07 -12.46 25.74
CA SER A 158 -10.89 -13.68 26.53
C SER A 158 -10.27 -14.80 25.70
N GLN A 159 -9.50 -15.71 26.34
CA GLN A 159 -8.90 -16.85 25.66
C GLN A 159 -9.97 -17.72 24.95
N ARG A 160 -11.12 -17.92 25.58
CA ARG A 160 -12.24 -18.67 24.97
C ARG A 160 -12.73 -18.06 23.67
N ALA A 161 -12.77 -16.72 23.58
CA ALA A 161 -13.17 -16.02 22.35
C ALA A 161 -12.09 -16.19 21.27
N ILE A 162 -10.81 -16.08 21.64
CA ILE A 162 -9.67 -16.32 20.74
C ILE A 162 -9.74 -17.75 20.19
N ASP A 163 -9.90 -18.77 21.05
CA ASP A 163 -9.98 -20.18 20.66
C ASP A 163 -11.16 -20.45 19.70
N SER A 164 -12.25 -19.71 19.86
CA SER A 164 -13.40 -19.78 18.95
C SER A 164 -13.09 -19.17 17.58
N CYS A 165 -12.41 -18.02 17.53
CA CYS A 165 -12.01 -17.37 16.28
C CYS A 165 -10.94 -18.17 15.54
N LEU A 166 -10.00 -18.78 16.25
CA LEU A 166 -8.93 -19.61 15.65
C LEU A 166 -9.50 -20.75 14.79
N LYS A 167 -10.68 -21.27 15.11
CA LYS A 167 -11.34 -22.31 14.30
C LYS A 167 -11.75 -21.82 12.90
N MET A 168 -11.89 -20.51 12.71
CA MET A 168 -12.26 -19.90 11.44
C MET A 168 -11.04 -19.45 10.62
N VAL A 169 -9.85 -19.45 11.23
CA VAL A 169 -8.59 -19.03 10.60
C VAL A 169 -7.88 -20.23 9.96
N GLY A 170 -7.28 -20.00 8.81
CA GLY A 170 -6.45 -20.96 8.11
C GLY A 170 -6.57 -20.83 6.59
N TYR A 171 -5.50 -20.39 5.93
CA TYR A 171 -5.43 -20.21 4.47
C TYR A 171 -5.79 -21.48 3.68
N LYS A 172 -5.59 -22.66 4.26
CA LYS A 172 -5.98 -23.97 3.67
C LYS A 172 -7.49 -24.11 3.48
N ASN A 173 -8.29 -23.27 4.13
CA ASN A 173 -9.74 -23.20 3.93
C ASN A 173 -10.14 -22.38 2.69
N LEU A 174 -9.18 -21.83 1.96
CA LEU A 174 -9.38 -21.21 0.65
C LEU A 174 -9.15 -22.27 -0.44
N GLY A 175 -10.08 -22.38 -1.36
CA GLY A 175 -9.93 -23.12 -2.62
C GLY A 175 -9.39 -22.17 -3.68
N VAL A 176 -8.09 -22.30 -4.02
CA VAL A 176 -7.43 -21.43 -5.00
C VAL A 176 -7.24 -22.20 -6.30
N GLU A 177 -7.89 -21.73 -7.36
CA GLU A 177 -7.84 -22.28 -8.71
C GLU A 177 -7.42 -21.19 -9.71
N PRO A 178 -6.99 -21.52 -10.92
CA PRO A 178 -6.72 -20.52 -11.95
C PRO A 178 -7.96 -19.63 -12.19
N GLY A 179 -7.81 -18.32 -11.96
CA GLY A 179 -8.86 -17.32 -12.16
C GLY A 179 -9.99 -17.34 -11.14
N ARG A 180 -9.91 -18.15 -10.07
CA ARG A 180 -11.00 -18.26 -9.11
C ARG A 180 -10.50 -18.59 -7.70
N VAL A 181 -11.14 -17.96 -6.68
CA VAL A 181 -10.96 -18.32 -5.28
C VAL A 181 -12.32 -18.60 -4.65
N THR A 182 -12.41 -19.68 -3.91
CA THR A 182 -13.63 -20.13 -3.21
C THR A 182 -13.33 -20.35 -1.73
N LYS A 183 -14.38 -20.45 -0.93
CA LYS A 183 -14.29 -20.90 0.47
C LYS A 183 -14.56 -22.40 0.55
N ARG A 184 -13.76 -23.15 1.30
CA ARG A 184 -14.05 -24.55 1.67
C ARG A 184 -15.04 -24.63 2.83
N ARG A 185 -15.22 -23.52 3.56
CA ARG A 185 -16.15 -23.35 4.67
C ARG A 185 -16.79 -21.96 4.58
N PRO A 186 -18.09 -21.80 4.82
CA PRO A 186 -18.79 -20.53 4.66
C PRO A 186 -18.36 -19.42 5.65
N ASP A 187 -17.85 -19.82 6.82
CA ASP A 187 -17.41 -18.92 7.89
C ASP A 187 -15.99 -18.34 7.69
N VAL A 188 -15.29 -18.74 6.64
CA VAL A 188 -13.98 -18.18 6.29
C VAL A 188 -14.15 -16.77 5.73
N THR A 189 -13.39 -15.82 6.26
CA THR A 189 -13.33 -14.44 5.76
C THR A 189 -11.89 -14.02 5.57
N ILE A 190 -11.63 -13.10 4.65
CA ILE A 190 -10.29 -12.60 4.36
C ILE A 190 -10.16 -11.11 4.63
N ASP A 191 -8.96 -10.69 4.98
CA ASP A 191 -8.50 -9.31 5.01
C ASP A 191 -7.20 -9.18 4.21
N LEU A 192 -7.22 -8.36 3.17
CA LEU A 192 -6.07 -8.11 2.31
C LEU A 192 -5.17 -6.97 2.81
N GLY A 193 -5.52 -6.29 3.93
CA GLY A 193 -4.75 -5.17 4.48
C GLY A 193 -3.29 -5.51 4.78
N GLY A 194 -3.00 -6.81 5.05
CA GLY A 194 -1.64 -7.30 5.26
C GLY A 194 -0.78 -7.38 3.99
N ILE A 195 -1.34 -7.27 2.78
CA ILE A 195 -0.64 -7.47 1.51
C ILE A 195 -1.03 -6.44 0.42
N ALA A 196 -2.21 -5.84 0.51
CA ALA A 196 -2.77 -4.93 -0.50
C ALA A 196 -1.90 -3.72 -0.81
N LYS A 197 -1.21 -3.16 0.19
CA LYS A 197 -0.28 -2.04 -0.01
C LYS A 197 0.86 -2.39 -0.98
N GLY A 198 1.38 -3.60 -0.93
CA GLY A 198 2.41 -4.07 -1.84
C GLY A 198 1.91 -4.13 -3.29
N TYR A 199 0.70 -4.64 -3.49
CA TYR A 199 0.05 -4.61 -4.80
C TYR A 199 -0.14 -3.17 -5.30
N ALA A 200 -0.64 -2.29 -4.44
CA ALA A 200 -0.85 -0.88 -4.75
C ALA A 200 0.46 -0.17 -5.16
N LEU A 201 1.57 -0.39 -4.44
CA LEU A 201 2.88 0.12 -4.79
C LEU A 201 3.35 -0.37 -6.17
N ARG A 202 3.16 -1.67 -6.48
CA ARG A 202 3.53 -2.27 -7.76
C ARG A 202 2.73 -1.64 -8.91
N GLU A 203 1.44 -1.49 -8.74
CA GLU A 203 0.55 -0.92 -9.75
C GLU A 203 0.79 0.58 -9.96
N ALA A 204 0.98 1.35 -8.89
CA ALA A 204 1.36 2.75 -9.00
C ALA A 204 2.69 2.91 -9.77
N ALA A 205 3.68 2.07 -9.48
CA ALA A 205 4.95 2.08 -10.20
C ALA A 205 4.78 1.70 -11.69
N ARG A 206 3.91 0.75 -12.00
CA ARG A 206 3.57 0.37 -13.38
C ARG A 206 2.96 1.54 -14.15
N VAL A 207 1.99 2.23 -13.53
CA VAL A 207 1.31 3.39 -14.14
C VAL A 207 2.29 4.56 -14.35
N LEU A 208 3.15 4.85 -13.37
CA LEU A 208 4.16 5.90 -13.50
C LEU A 208 5.12 5.61 -14.67
N ARG A 209 5.62 4.36 -14.78
CA ARG A 209 6.50 3.96 -15.91
C ARG A 209 5.77 4.05 -17.25
N ALA A 210 4.54 3.58 -17.34
CA ALA A 210 3.72 3.70 -18.55
C ALA A 210 3.46 5.17 -18.94
N GLY A 211 3.42 6.07 -17.95
CA GLY A 211 3.32 7.52 -18.13
C GLY A 211 4.65 8.21 -18.47
N GLY A 212 5.75 7.47 -18.72
CA GLY A 212 7.06 8.02 -19.10
C GLY A 212 7.89 8.53 -17.91
N VAL A 213 7.64 8.02 -16.69
CA VAL A 213 8.42 8.38 -15.48
C VAL A 213 9.43 7.28 -15.17
N ASP A 214 10.71 7.58 -15.32
CA ASP A 214 11.82 6.66 -15.06
C ASP A 214 12.49 6.85 -13.69
N SER A 215 12.08 7.88 -12.96
CA SER A 215 12.60 8.19 -11.61
C SER A 215 11.47 8.66 -10.71
N ALA A 216 11.13 7.83 -9.72
CA ALA A 216 10.09 8.15 -8.74
C ALA A 216 10.32 7.45 -7.40
N LEU A 217 9.73 8.02 -6.34
CA LEU A 217 9.58 7.41 -5.03
C LEU A 217 8.10 7.45 -4.64
N ILE A 218 7.54 6.30 -4.38
CA ILE A 218 6.16 6.12 -3.93
C ILE A 218 6.24 5.71 -2.47
N ASP A 219 5.60 6.47 -1.59
CA ASP A 219 5.49 6.20 -0.15
C ASP A 219 4.02 6.03 0.20
N LEU A 220 3.67 4.87 0.70
CA LEU A 220 2.32 4.47 1.07
C LEU A 220 2.29 4.12 2.56
N GLY A 221 2.28 5.19 3.40
CA GLY A 221 2.27 5.04 4.85
C GLY A 221 3.53 4.37 5.42
N GLY A 222 4.70 4.73 4.88
CA GLY A 222 5.99 4.18 5.28
C GLY A 222 6.43 2.95 4.48
N ASP A 223 5.54 2.33 3.71
CA ASP A 223 5.92 1.32 2.72
C ASP A 223 6.30 2.01 1.42
N VAL A 224 7.51 1.78 0.92
CA VAL A 224 8.10 2.58 -0.15
C VAL A 224 8.46 1.71 -1.36
N TYR A 225 8.27 2.25 -2.57
CA TYR A 225 8.85 1.70 -3.79
C TYR A 225 9.62 2.78 -4.56
N ALA A 226 10.87 2.49 -4.89
CA ALA A 226 11.72 3.37 -5.69
C ALA A 226 11.78 2.93 -7.14
N ILE A 227 11.50 3.83 -8.06
CA ILE A 227 11.70 3.66 -9.51
C ILE A 227 13.00 4.37 -9.89
N GLY A 228 13.94 3.65 -10.54
CA GLY A 228 15.16 4.23 -11.07
C GLY A 228 15.99 4.99 -10.03
N LYS A 229 16.63 6.08 -10.46
CA LYS A 229 17.55 6.89 -9.65
C LYS A 229 17.20 8.36 -9.69
N LYS A 230 17.40 9.08 -8.60
CA LYS A 230 17.24 10.53 -8.50
C LYS A 230 18.55 11.25 -8.85
N GLY A 231 18.58 11.90 -10.00
CA GLY A 231 19.82 12.60 -10.43
C GLY A 231 21.06 11.68 -10.48
N GLY A 232 20.90 10.45 -10.95
CA GLY A 232 21.99 9.45 -11.06
C GLY A 232 22.30 8.70 -9.75
N LYS A 233 21.76 9.12 -8.59
CA LYS A 233 21.96 8.50 -7.28
C LYS A 233 20.75 7.67 -6.88
N ASN A 234 20.95 6.59 -6.13
CA ASN A 234 19.87 5.81 -5.54
C ASN A 234 19.01 6.69 -4.61
N TRP A 235 17.72 6.35 -4.51
CA TRP A 235 16.80 6.99 -3.57
C TRP A 235 17.17 6.61 -2.14
N LYS A 236 17.19 7.59 -1.24
CA LYS A 236 17.45 7.36 0.19
C LYS A 236 16.13 7.17 0.91
N VAL A 237 15.96 6.05 1.61
CA VAL A 237 14.80 5.70 2.42
C VAL A 237 15.24 5.50 3.87
N GLY A 238 14.61 6.23 4.79
CA GLY A 238 14.89 6.10 6.22
C GLY A 238 14.22 4.88 6.82
N VAL A 239 14.93 4.14 7.66
CA VAL A 239 14.36 3.12 8.55
C VAL A 239 13.96 3.83 9.84
N ARG A 240 12.65 3.89 10.10
CA ARG A 240 12.09 4.65 11.24
C ARG A 240 12.60 4.13 12.58
N ASN A 241 12.89 5.03 13.52
CA ASN A 241 13.13 4.68 14.92
C ASN A 241 11.80 4.18 15.55
N PRO A 242 11.71 2.91 16.00
CA PRO A 242 10.47 2.36 16.53
C PRO A 242 10.11 2.86 17.93
N ARG A 243 11.02 3.55 18.62
CA ARG A 243 10.82 4.02 20.00
C ARG A 243 11.11 5.52 20.20
N GLY A 244 11.37 6.25 19.13
CA GLY A 244 11.64 7.69 19.20
C GLY A 244 11.44 8.37 17.86
N ASP A 245 11.83 9.63 17.80
CA ASP A 245 11.80 10.40 16.56
C ASP A 245 12.96 10.03 15.62
N GLY A 246 12.78 10.33 14.35
CA GLY A 246 13.82 10.16 13.34
C GLY A 246 13.96 8.73 12.80
N VAL A 247 15.18 8.38 12.40
CA VAL A 247 15.52 7.11 11.74
C VAL A 247 16.72 6.45 12.40
N VAL A 248 16.71 5.13 12.47
CA VAL A 248 17.84 4.31 12.93
C VAL A 248 18.79 3.91 11.79
N GLY A 249 18.51 4.32 10.58
CA GLY A 249 19.33 4.04 9.43
C GLY A 249 18.76 4.59 8.14
N ILE A 250 19.57 4.60 7.08
CA ILE A 250 19.17 5.03 5.74
C ILE A 250 19.65 4.01 4.72
N THR A 251 18.71 3.38 4.03
CA THR A 251 19.02 2.52 2.89
C THR A 251 18.93 3.29 1.57
N ALA A 252 19.79 2.93 0.61
CA ALA A 252 19.82 3.54 -0.72
C ALA A 252 19.35 2.53 -1.77
N VAL A 253 18.18 2.78 -2.37
CA VAL A 253 17.46 1.82 -3.21
C VAL A 253 17.18 2.35 -4.62
N SER A 254 17.08 1.43 -5.59
CA SER A 254 16.67 1.70 -6.97
C SER A 254 15.97 0.45 -7.51
N ASN A 255 14.74 0.61 -7.99
CA ASN A 255 13.86 -0.48 -8.42
C ASN A 255 13.66 -1.57 -7.33
N LEU A 256 13.56 -1.12 -6.09
CA LEU A 256 13.33 -1.95 -4.91
C LEU A 256 12.23 -1.35 -4.05
N SER A 257 11.56 -2.20 -3.30
CA SER A 257 10.66 -1.81 -2.21
C SER A 257 11.41 -1.83 -0.87
N VAL A 258 10.94 -0.99 0.04
CA VAL A 258 11.31 -0.99 1.47
C VAL A 258 10.00 -1.02 2.23
N VAL A 259 9.70 -2.14 2.87
CA VAL A 259 8.43 -2.41 3.54
C VAL A 259 8.68 -2.68 5.00
N THR A 260 7.95 -1.98 5.87
CA THR A 260 8.16 -2.08 7.32
C THR A 260 6.87 -2.47 8.04
N SER A 261 6.97 -3.47 8.91
CA SER A 261 5.95 -3.83 9.90
C SER A 261 6.45 -3.48 11.30
N GLY A 262 5.57 -2.88 12.12
CA GLY A 262 5.95 -2.47 13.48
C GLY A 262 4.78 -2.46 14.45
N ASP A 263 5.09 -2.54 15.75
CA ASP A 263 4.13 -2.52 16.84
C ASP A 263 3.63 -1.11 17.19
N TYR A 264 4.13 -0.07 16.50
CA TYR A 264 3.90 1.34 16.77
C TYR A 264 2.89 2.00 15.80
N GLU A 265 2.38 1.27 14.81
CA GLU A 265 1.43 1.82 13.83
C GLU A 265 0.00 1.84 14.40
N ARG A 266 -0.57 0.67 14.68
CA ARG A 266 -1.89 0.53 15.32
C ARG A 266 -1.74 -0.35 16.55
N TYR A 267 -1.92 0.22 17.74
CA TYR A 267 -1.76 -0.48 19.02
C TYR A 267 -2.61 0.16 20.11
N PHE A 268 -2.79 -0.57 21.18
CA PHE A 268 -3.33 -0.04 22.44
C PHE A 268 -2.56 -0.60 23.63
N TRP A 269 -2.72 0.05 24.78
CA TRP A 269 -2.16 -0.41 26.03
C TRP A 269 -3.23 -1.16 26.82
N GLY A 270 -2.97 -2.40 27.21
CA GLY A 270 -3.87 -3.22 28.01
C GLY A 270 -3.15 -3.83 29.21
N LYS A 271 -3.91 -4.34 30.19
CA LYS A 271 -3.33 -5.11 31.30
C LYS A 271 -2.80 -6.43 30.76
N GLY A 272 -1.62 -6.85 31.23
CA GLY A 272 -1.05 -8.14 30.89
C GLY A 272 -1.99 -9.25 31.35
N SER A 273 -2.62 -10.00 30.45
CA SER A 273 -3.31 -11.24 30.80
C SER A 273 -2.27 -12.35 30.93
N GLY A 274 -2.33 -13.12 32.03
CA GLY A 274 -1.34 -14.12 32.44
C GLY A 274 -1.09 -15.27 31.46
N VAL A 275 -0.50 -14.96 30.32
CA VAL A 275 0.15 -15.95 29.47
C VAL A 275 1.42 -16.39 30.19
N ARG A 276 1.56 -17.69 30.44
CA ARG A 276 2.73 -18.29 31.13
C ARG A 276 4.02 -17.71 30.59
N GLY A 277 4.81 -17.07 31.48
CA GLY A 277 6.10 -16.47 31.17
C GLY A 277 6.13 -14.94 31.02
N GLN A 278 5.01 -14.24 31.24
CA GLN A 278 4.95 -12.77 31.16
C GLN A 278 4.45 -12.24 32.50
N GLY A 279 5.23 -11.34 33.11
CA GLY A 279 5.11 -10.78 34.44
C GLY A 279 3.71 -10.73 35.02
N SER A 280 3.56 -11.29 36.19
CA SER A 280 2.34 -11.20 37.01
C SER A 280 2.23 -9.78 37.56
N GLY A 281 1.24 -9.04 37.14
CA GLY A 281 0.90 -7.79 37.83
C GLY A 281 0.85 -6.55 36.92
N ALA A 282 0.54 -5.49 37.44
CA ALA A 282 0.28 -4.12 37.07
C ALA A 282 0.88 -3.49 35.79
N ASP A 283 1.70 -4.17 35.01
CA ASP A 283 2.40 -3.59 33.87
C ASP A 283 1.50 -3.52 32.64
N SER A 284 1.42 -2.32 32.10
CA SER A 284 0.73 -2.03 30.84
C SER A 284 1.49 -2.66 29.68
N VAL A 285 0.81 -3.46 28.88
CA VAL A 285 1.36 -4.17 27.74
C VAL A 285 0.85 -3.56 26.46
N ARG A 286 1.75 -3.35 25.48
CA ARG A 286 1.38 -2.90 24.13
C ARG A 286 0.88 -4.10 23.31
N TYR A 287 -0.34 -4.00 22.80
CA TYR A 287 -0.92 -4.96 21.86
C TYR A 287 -1.07 -4.29 20.50
N CYS A 288 -0.44 -4.83 19.46
CA CYS A 288 -0.48 -4.30 18.10
C CYS A 288 -1.49 -5.07 17.23
N HIS A 289 -1.82 -4.49 16.09
CA HIS A 289 -2.81 -5.05 15.14
C HIS A 289 -2.31 -6.26 14.33
N ILE A 290 -1.03 -6.60 14.41
CA ILE A 290 -0.48 -7.79 13.77
C ILE A 290 -0.72 -8.96 14.72
N ILE A 291 -1.57 -9.90 14.28
CA ILE A 291 -1.98 -11.06 15.09
C ILE A 291 -1.33 -12.31 14.53
N ASP A 292 -0.75 -13.14 15.42
CA ASP A 292 -0.26 -14.47 15.03
C ASP A 292 -1.46 -15.39 14.77
N PRO A 293 -1.65 -15.89 13.55
CA PRO A 293 -2.76 -16.77 13.19
C PRO A 293 -2.72 -18.12 13.90
N ALA A 294 -1.58 -18.53 14.47
CA ALA A 294 -1.45 -19.77 15.20
C ALA A 294 -1.91 -19.65 16.66
N THR A 295 -1.75 -18.48 17.27
CA THR A 295 -2.04 -18.27 18.70
C THR A 295 -3.23 -17.36 18.95
N GLY A 296 -3.60 -16.52 17.97
CA GLY A 296 -4.61 -15.48 18.08
C GLY A 296 -4.16 -14.27 18.90
N TRP A 297 -2.87 -14.18 19.27
CA TRP A 297 -2.29 -13.09 20.03
C TRP A 297 -1.35 -12.23 19.18
N PRO A 298 -1.23 -10.93 19.46
CA PRO A 298 -0.13 -10.13 18.95
C PRO A 298 1.22 -10.71 19.38
N PRO A 299 2.23 -10.76 18.48
CA PRO A 299 3.55 -11.27 18.82
C PRO A 299 4.28 -10.32 19.79
N ARG A 300 5.35 -10.83 20.39
CA ARG A 300 6.24 -10.08 21.26
C ARG A 300 7.70 -10.29 20.88
N GLY A 301 8.55 -9.41 21.38
CA GLY A 301 9.99 -9.47 21.16
C GLY A 301 10.43 -8.67 19.94
N MET A 302 9.72 -8.68 18.81
CA MET A 302 10.01 -7.79 17.69
C MET A 302 9.17 -6.54 17.75
N ILE A 303 9.80 -5.38 17.51
CA ILE A 303 9.13 -4.08 17.50
C ILE A 303 9.12 -3.43 16.13
N SER A 304 10.05 -3.81 15.24
CA SER A 304 10.10 -3.35 13.85
C SER A 304 10.80 -4.40 12.98
N THR A 305 10.28 -4.60 11.78
CA THR A 305 10.90 -5.43 10.75
C THR A 305 10.78 -4.76 9.41
N THR A 306 11.90 -4.57 8.73
CA THR A 306 11.98 -3.94 7.40
C THR A 306 12.49 -4.97 6.41
N VAL A 307 11.80 -5.09 5.28
CA VAL A 307 12.19 -5.95 4.15
C VAL A 307 12.51 -5.09 2.95
N VAL A 308 13.63 -5.37 2.29
CA VAL A 308 14.06 -4.73 1.05
C VAL A 308 14.12 -5.78 -0.05
N MET A 309 13.27 -5.68 -1.06
CA MET A 309 13.25 -6.59 -2.20
C MET A 309 12.58 -5.97 -3.43
N ARG A 310 12.63 -6.66 -4.58
CA ARG A 310 12.08 -6.14 -5.85
C ARG A 310 10.55 -6.08 -5.86
N ASP A 311 9.91 -7.15 -5.42
CA ASP A 311 8.44 -7.24 -5.46
C ASP A 311 7.82 -6.73 -4.15
N PRO A 312 7.15 -5.58 -4.18
CA PRO A 312 6.52 -5.03 -2.97
C PRO A 312 5.34 -5.87 -2.48
N LEU A 313 4.67 -6.63 -3.35
CA LEU A 313 3.56 -7.50 -2.98
C LEU A 313 4.04 -8.60 -2.03
N THR A 314 5.07 -9.31 -2.41
CA THR A 314 5.71 -10.36 -1.60
C THR A 314 6.39 -9.79 -0.35
N ALA A 315 7.03 -8.61 -0.46
CA ALA A 315 7.68 -7.92 0.67
C ALA A 315 6.71 -7.67 1.84
N GLN A 316 5.45 -7.33 1.54
CA GLN A 316 4.41 -7.12 2.55
C GLN A 316 4.18 -8.36 3.42
N GLY A 317 4.06 -9.53 2.82
CA GLY A 317 3.90 -10.78 3.56
C GLY A 317 5.15 -11.11 4.39
N TRP A 318 6.34 -11.00 3.78
CA TRP A 318 7.60 -11.29 4.47
C TRP A 318 7.88 -10.36 5.65
N SER A 319 7.54 -9.08 5.57
CA SER A 319 7.70 -8.17 6.71
C SER A 319 6.90 -8.64 7.93
N LYS A 320 5.72 -9.21 7.74
CA LYS A 320 4.88 -9.75 8.82
C LYS A 320 5.38 -11.10 9.31
N ILE A 321 5.85 -11.97 8.42
CA ILE A 321 6.48 -13.24 8.81
C ILE A 321 7.66 -12.99 9.74
N LEU A 322 8.55 -12.05 9.36
CA LEU A 322 9.70 -11.69 10.18
C LEU A 322 9.27 -11.06 11.51
N PHE A 323 8.21 -10.27 11.50
CA PHE A 323 7.67 -9.68 12.72
C PHE A 323 7.09 -10.72 13.67
N LEU A 324 6.41 -11.74 13.13
CA LEU A 324 5.78 -12.83 13.91
C LEU A 324 6.78 -13.87 14.40
N ARG A 325 7.79 -14.19 13.60
CA ARG A 325 8.76 -15.27 13.87
C ARG A 325 10.11 -14.78 14.38
N GLY A 326 10.36 -13.48 14.29
CA GLY A 326 11.62 -12.87 14.71
C GLY A 326 12.82 -13.44 13.96
N THR A 327 13.94 -13.53 14.66
CA THR A 327 15.22 -14.02 14.11
C THR A 327 15.18 -15.47 13.64
N ALA A 328 14.24 -16.28 14.14
CA ALA A 328 14.05 -17.66 13.68
C ALA A 328 13.65 -17.77 12.20
N ALA A 329 13.13 -16.68 11.61
CA ALA A 329 12.78 -16.63 10.19
C ALA A 329 13.93 -16.16 9.29
N LEU A 330 15.06 -15.70 9.81
CA LEU A 330 16.20 -15.24 9.01
C LEU A 330 16.75 -16.29 8.02
N PRO A 331 16.84 -17.58 8.36
CA PRO A 331 17.23 -18.60 7.40
C PRO A 331 16.28 -18.72 6.18
N LEU A 332 15.01 -18.36 6.36
CA LEU A 332 14.06 -18.31 5.23
C LEU A 332 14.34 -17.14 4.30
N VAL A 333 14.82 -16.00 4.83
CA VAL A 333 15.24 -14.82 4.03
C VAL A 333 16.37 -15.21 3.09
N GLU A 334 17.39 -15.87 3.60
CA GLU A 334 18.53 -16.34 2.82
C GLU A 334 18.09 -17.34 1.73
N LYS A 335 17.25 -18.30 2.08
CA LYS A 335 16.72 -19.30 1.14
C LYS A 335 15.89 -18.69 0.01
N THR A 336 15.14 -17.60 0.30
CA THR A 336 14.29 -16.94 -0.69
C THR A 336 15.11 -16.24 -1.77
N GLY A 337 16.29 -15.72 -1.43
CA GLY A 337 17.17 -14.97 -2.33
C GLY A 337 16.59 -13.60 -2.76
N GLY A 338 17.45 -12.64 -3.06
CA GLY A 338 17.04 -11.31 -3.54
C GLY A 338 16.25 -10.49 -2.52
N MET A 339 16.23 -10.87 -1.24
CA MET A 339 15.62 -10.20 -0.12
C MET A 339 16.67 -9.87 0.94
N GLU A 340 16.62 -8.63 1.43
CA GLU A 340 17.39 -8.18 2.59
C GLU A 340 16.43 -7.79 3.71
N ALA A 341 16.84 -7.91 4.96
CA ALA A 341 15.98 -7.63 6.10
C ALA A 341 16.71 -6.96 7.27
N ILE A 342 15.96 -6.13 8.01
CA ILE A 342 16.34 -5.55 9.30
C ILE A 342 15.24 -5.92 10.29
N LEU A 343 15.61 -6.50 11.43
CA LEU A 343 14.72 -6.77 12.55
C LEU A 343 15.23 -6.00 13.76
N ILE A 344 14.34 -5.35 14.50
CA ILE A 344 14.68 -4.64 15.73
C ILE A 344 13.80 -5.21 16.84
N ASP A 345 14.43 -5.69 17.90
CA ASP A 345 13.75 -6.25 19.06
C ASP A 345 13.37 -5.19 20.10
N ASP A 346 12.65 -5.60 21.15
CA ASP A 346 12.16 -4.74 22.22
C ASP A 346 13.27 -4.16 23.10
N SER A 347 14.49 -4.71 23.03
CA SER A 347 15.70 -4.16 23.63
C SER A 347 16.43 -3.15 22.71
N MET A 348 15.87 -2.82 21.56
CA MET A 348 16.49 -1.98 20.51
C MET A 348 17.75 -2.61 19.89
N LYS A 349 17.91 -3.92 19.97
CA LYS A 349 18.97 -4.65 19.27
C LYS A 349 18.52 -4.92 17.84
N ALA A 350 19.41 -4.66 16.86
CA ALA A 350 19.15 -4.94 15.46
C ALA A 350 19.79 -6.26 15.00
N PHE A 351 19.04 -7.00 14.20
CA PHE A 351 19.49 -8.15 13.44
C PHE A 351 19.27 -7.85 11.97
N CYS A 352 20.30 -7.95 11.15
CA CYS A 352 20.17 -7.61 9.75
C CYS A 352 20.99 -8.52 8.85
N THR A 353 20.53 -8.66 7.62
CA THR A 353 21.30 -9.32 6.56
C THR A 353 22.49 -8.47 6.15
N PRO A 354 23.57 -9.07 5.61
CA PRO A 354 24.84 -8.36 5.34
C PRO A 354 24.68 -7.12 4.45
N GLY A 355 23.76 -7.15 3.48
CA GLY A 355 23.56 -6.04 2.53
C GLY A 355 23.03 -4.75 3.16
N LEU A 356 22.50 -4.80 4.39
CA LEU A 356 21.91 -3.64 5.07
C LEU A 356 22.70 -3.17 6.31
N VAL A 357 23.77 -3.85 6.70
CA VAL A 357 24.55 -3.49 7.92
C VAL A 357 25.04 -2.04 7.87
N SER A 358 25.59 -1.62 6.74
CA SER A 358 26.14 -0.26 6.56
C SER A 358 25.06 0.85 6.53
N THR A 359 23.80 0.48 6.51
CA THR A 359 22.69 1.45 6.48
C THR A 359 22.22 1.87 7.87
N LEU A 360 22.62 1.13 8.92
CA LEU A 360 22.15 1.31 10.29
C LEU A 360 23.07 2.24 11.08
N ASP A 361 22.45 3.04 11.94
CA ASP A 361 23.15 3.88 12.92
C ASP A 361 23.33 3.11 14.24
N SER A 362 24.55 2.62 14.48
CA SER A 362 24.87 1.85 15.67
C SER A 362 24.72 2.63 16.99
N ALA A 363 24.76 3.98 16.95
CA ALA A 363 24.59 4.81 18.15
C ALA A 363 23.14 4.81 18.67
N LEU A 364 22.16 4.48 17.80
CA LEU A 364 20.75 4.42 18.14
C LEU A 364 20.26 3.00 18.47
N LEU A 365 21.15 2.02 18.37
CA LEU A 365 20.82 0.59 18.54
C LEU A 365 21.73 -0.04 19.60
N ASN A 366 21.19 -0.95 20.40
CA ASN A 366 21.92 -1.70 21.44
C ASN A 366 22.77 -2.85 20.87
N GLY A 367 23.29 -2.66 19.67
CA GLY A 367 24.11 -3.63 18.95
C GLY A 367 23.48 -4.06 17.63
N ILE A 368 24.34 -4.47 16.71
CA ILE A 368 23.95 -5.01 15.40
C ILE A 368 24.47 -6.43 15.31
N THR A 369 23.61 -7.37 14.98
CA THR A 369 23.96 -8.78 14.79
C THR A 369 23.68 -9.18 13.35
N ILE A 370 24.69 -9.73 12.68
CA ILE A 370 24.55 -10.36 11.38
C ILE A 370 24.36 -11.85 11.67
N PRO A 371 23.23 -12.48 11.26
CA PRO A 371 23.09 -13.91 11.44
C PRO A 371 24.18 -14.64 10.65
N PRO A 372 24.66 -15.79 11.15
CA PRO A 372 25.58 -16.61 10.37
C PRO A 372 24.93 -17.03 9.06
N ALA A 373 25.68 -16.98 7.96
CA ALA A 373 25.22 -17.52 6.70
C ALA A 373 24.79 -18.98 6.91
N GLY A 374 23.60 -19.33 6.49
CA GLY A 374 23.07 -20.71 6.64
C GLY A 374 24.02 -21.70 5.98
N LYS A 375 24.41 -22.75 6.73
CA LYS A 375 25.17 -23.89 6.20
C LYS A 375 24.26 -24.82 5.42
#